data_52506270c4a1235904d77ab4a7dcec51
#
_entry.id   52506270c4a1235904d77ab4a7dcec51
#
_cell.length_a   1.000
_cell.length_b   1.000
_cell.length_c   1.000
_cell.angle_alpha   90.00
_cell.angle_beta   90.00
_cell.angle_gamma   90.00
#
_symmetry.space_group_name_H-M   'P 1'
#
loop_
_entity.id
_entity.type
_entity.pdbx_description
1 polymer ?
#
loop_
_entity_poly.entity_id
_entity_poly.type
_entity_poly.pdbx_seq_one_letter_code
_entity_poly.pdbx_strand_id
1 'polypeptide(L)'
;FAGSCSGYKSMYTHLSRALAAQGIGSARFDFYGNGESDGEFEDMSFDGLHTDAQDIFAWAAQQPYVDSEKMFLSGQSMGGYIAASCAPVIQPHGLILLCPGAGMWFGCAQRADGVTQTGKDYADMEGLCYKMAFNYEMAKHPDPFTEAKGYNGPVLLLRADDDRLVDEGTCSRYAEGYTAPEVDTIAGGGHNFATLTARAAVEEKTAAFIKAHL
;
A
#
# COMPACT_ATOMS: atom_id res chain seq x y z
N PHE A 1 -1.08 -2.94 -6.99
CA PHE A 1 -0.10 -3.19 -8.04
C PHE A 1 -0.77 -2.96 -9.40
N ALA A 2 -0.05 -2.36 -10.36
CA ALA A 2 -0.59 -1.95 -11.66
C ALA A 2 -1.87 -1.08 -11.55
N GLY A 3 -1.95 -0.25 -10.55
CA GLY A 3 -3.07 0.66 -10.28
C GLY A 3 -2.68 2.12 -10.43
N SER A 4 -3.63 3.00 -10.20
CA SER A 4 -3.41 4.45 -10.19
C SER A 4 -3.82 5.09 -8.87
N CYS A 5 -3.43 6.35 -8.69
CA CYS A 5 -3.78 7.18 -7.54
C CYS A 5 -5.30 7.35 -7.33
N SER A 6 -6.10 7.02 -8.32
CA SER A 6 -7.57 6.96 -8.20
C SER A 6 -8.06 5.69 -7.51
N GLY A 7 -7.27 4.60 -7.57
CA GLY A 7 -7.64 3.28 -7.08
C GLY A 7 -8.73 2.59 -7.90
N TYR A 8 -9.04 1.35 -7.58
CA TYR A 8 -10.05 0.57 -8.27
C TYR A 8 -11.41 1.29 -8.28
N LYS A 9 -11.91 1.60 -9.48
CA LYS A 9 -13.17 2.36 -9.69
C LYS A 9 -13.21 3.62 -8.81
N SER A 10 -12.13 4.38 -8.78
CA SER A 10 -12.00 5.65 -8.05
C SER A 10 -12.14 5.54 -6.52
N MET A 11 -11.81 4.41 -5.92
CA MET A 11 -11.93 4.20 -4.47
C MET A 11 -11.18 5.25 -3.66
N TYR A 12 -9.92 5.53 -4.00
CA TYR A 12 -9.13 6.53 -3.28
C TYR A 12 -9.62 7.95 -3.51
N THR A 13 -10.21 8.24 -4.68
CA THR A 13 -10.84 9.53 -4.93
C THR A 13 -12.05 9.74 -4.01
N HIS A 14 -12.86 8.70 -3.80
CA HIS A 14 -13.99 8.75 -2.88
C HIS A 14 -13.53 8.87 -1.43
N LEU A 15 -12.55 8.07 -1.00
CA LEU A 15 -11.95 8.17 0.34
C LEU A 15 -11.42 9.58 0.59
N SER A 16 -10.66 10.17 -0.34
CA SER A 16 -10.16 11.55 -0.21
C SER A 16 -11.27 12.57 -0.03
N ARG A 17 -12.38 12.43 -0.74
CA ARG A 17 -13.56 13.31 -0.60
C ARG A 17 -14.25 13.13 0.74
N ALA A 18 -14.38 11.89 1.21
CA ALA A 18 -14.96 11.58 2.51
C ALA A 18 -14.11 12.16 3.66
N LEU A 19 -12.78 12.06 3.57
CA LEU A 19 -11.84 12.67 4.51
C LEU A 19 -11.93 14.21 4.47
N ALA A 20 -11.93 14.81 3.27
CA ALA A 20 -12.04 16.26 3.10
C ALA A 20 -13.34 16.83 3.69
N ALA A 21 -14.46 16.11 3.57
CA ALA A 21 -15.73 16.49 4.20
C ALA A 21 -15.65 16.51 5.75
N GLN A 22 -14.62 15.91 6.33
CA GLN A 22 -14.37 15.86 7.76
C GLN A 22 -13.17 16.73 8.18
N GLY A 23 -12.66 17.57 7.26
CA GLY A 23 -11.54 18.50 7.52
C GLY A 23 -10.16 17.84 7.46
N ILE A 24 -10.05 16.63 6.89
CA ILE A 24 -8.79 15.90 6.76
C ILE A 24 -8.30 16.03 5.32
N GLY A 25 -7.13 16.62 5.11
CA GLY A 25 -6.46 16.70 3.81
C GLY A 25 -5.92 15.33 3.40
N SER A 26 -5.76 15.13 2.10
CA SER A 26 -5.10 13.91 1.57
C SER A 26 -4.36 14.19 0.28
N ALA A 27 -3.19 13.58 0.10
CA ALA A 27 -2.44 13.54 -1.14
C ALA A 27 -2.43 12.10 -1.68
N ARG A 28 -2.55 11.95 -2.98
CA ARG A 28 -2.49 10.67 -3.70
C ARG A 28 -1.54 10.85 -4.87
N PHE A 29 -0.75 9.84 -5.15
CA PHE A 29 0.24 9.88 -6.23
C PHE A 29 0.28 8.56 -6.99
N ASP A 30 0.80 8.61 -8.20
CA ASP A 30 1.16 7.44 -8.98
C ASP A 30 2.66 7.21 -8.83
N PHE A 31 3.07 5.97 -8.59
CA PHE A 31 4.48 5.58 -8.63
C PHE A 31 5.05 5.73 -10.05
N TYR A 32 6.36 5.92 -10.16
CA TYR A 32 7.04 5.91 -11.45
C TYR A 32 6.65 4.68 -12.28
N GLY A 33 6.33 4.89 -13.55
CA GLY A 33 5.84 3.85 -14.44
C GLY A 33 4.38 3.45 -14.24
N ASN A 34 3.61 4.17 -13.41
CA ASN A 34 2.20 3.89 -13.18
C ASN A 34 1.33 5.14 -13.39
N GLY A 35 0.07 4.92 -13.78
CA GLY A 35 -0.93 5.97 -13.91
C GLY A 35 -0.52 7.09 -14.85
N GLU A 36 -0.44 8.33 -14.33
CA GLU A 36 -0.04 9.52 -15.08
C GLU A 36 1.38 10.01 -14.74
N SER A 37 2.13 9.23 -13.90
CA SER A 37 3.54 9.50 -13.63
C SER A 37 4.43 9.17 -14.83
N ASP A 38 5.60 9.75 -14.88
CA ASP A 38 6.60 9.49 -15.93
C ASP A 38 7.02 8.01 -15.96
N GLY A 39 7.56 7.58 -17.11
CA GLY A 39 8.04 6.22 -17.34
C GLY A 39 6.95 5.25 -17.78
N GLU A 40 7.39 4.06 -18.19
CA GLU A 40 6.49 2.98 -18.56
C GLU A 40 6.43 1.94 -17.42
N PHE A 41 5.37 1.13 -17.38
CA PHE A 41 5.22 0.11 -16.33
C PHE A 41 6.41 -0.86 -16.26
N GLU A 42 7.08 -1.11 -17.37
CA GLU A 42 8.29 -1.93 -17.43
C GLU A 42 9.53 -1.29 -16.79
N ASP A 43 9.50 0.03 -16.57
CA ASP A 43 10.60 0.77 -15.92
C ASP A 43 10.45 0.81 -14.38
N MET A 44 9.30 0.35 -13.88
CA MET A 44 9.04 0.28 -12.44
C MET A 44 10.01 -0.70 -11.78
N SER A 45 10.59 -0.30 -10.65
CA SER A 45 11.45 -1.14 -9.82
C SER A 45 10.90 -1.26 -8.39
N PHE A 46 11.25 -2.33 -7.70
CA PHE A 46 10.80 -2.53 -6.31
C PHE A 46 11.44 -1.50 -5.36
N ASP A 47 12.74 -1.22 -5.56
CA ASP A 47 13.46 -0.17 -4.81
C ASP A 47 12.89 1.22 -5.14
N GLY A 48 12.47 1.45 -6.39
CA GLY A 48 11.81 2.67 -6.84
C GLY A 48 10.51 2.95 -6.09
N LEU A 49 9.67 1.93 -5.85
CA LEU A 49 8.44 2.10 -5.07
C LEU A 49 8.71 2.62 -3.65
N HIS A 50 9.79 2.16 -3.00
CA HIS A 50 10.19 2.65 -1.68
C HIS A 50 10.69 4.10 -1.74
N THR A 51 11.52 4.40 -2.74
CA THR A 51 12.04 5.76 -2.96
C THR A 51 10.91 6.74 -3.21
N ASP A 52 10.01 6.44 -4.12
CA ASP A 52 8.86 7.28 -4.46
C ASP A 52 7.98 7.55 -3.22
N ALA A 53 7.69 6.51 -2.43
CA ALA A 53 6.88 6.65 -1.22
C ALA A 53 7.54 7.59 -0.19
N GLN A 54 8.87 7.47 0.00
CA GLN A 54 9.63 8.32 0.92
C GLN A 54 9.73 9.75 0.41
N ASP A 55 10.03 9.95 -0.87
CA ASP A 55 10.20 11.26 -1.50
C ASP A 55 8.89 12.04 -1.51
N ILE A 56 7.77 11.40 -1.85
CA ILE A 56 6.44 12.03 -1.85
C ILE A 56 6.02 12.40 -0.42
N PHE A 57 6.29 11.54 0.55
CA PHE A 57 5.99 11.86 1.96
C PHE A 57 6.81 13.06 2.42
N ALA A 58 8.11 13.07 2.14
CA ALA A 58 9.01 14.19 2.47
C ALA A 58 8.62 15.49 1.73
N TRP A 59 8.22 15.40 0.47
CA TRP A 59 7.69 16.54 -0.29
C TRP A 59 6.41 17.08 0.33
N ALA A 60 5.48 16.20 0.69
CA ALA A 60 4.21 16.60 1.31
C ALA A 60 4.44 17.32 2.65
N ALA A 61 5.38 16.85 3.47
CA ALA A 61 5.75 17.47 4.74
C ALA A 61 6.26 18.92 4.61
N GLN A 62 6.78 19.29 3.44
CA GLN A 62 7.30 20.65 3.18
C GLN A 62 6.22 21.63 2.69
N GLN A 63 4.99 21.18 2.46
CA GLN A 63 3.95 22.07 1.97
C GLN A 63 3.45 23.00 3.07
N PRO A 64 3.28 24.30 2.80
CA PRO A 64 2.98 25.29 3.84
C PRO A 64 1.61 25.14 4.51
N TYR A 65 0.76 24.29 3.96
CA TYR A 65 -0.58 23.97 4.46
C TYR A 65 -0.67 22.58 5.12
N VAL A 66 0.47 21.89 5.28
CA VAL A 66 0.54 20.55 5.90
C VAL A 66 1.16 20.68 7.30
N ASP A 67 0.51 20.08 8.28
CA ASP A 67 1.09 19.83 9.58
C ASP A 67 1.92 18.54 9.51
N SER A 68 3.22 18.70 9.40
CA SER A 68 4.15 17.57 9.21
C SER A 68 4.20 16.61 10.40
N GLU A 69 3.77 17.04 11.59
CA GLU A 69 3.71 16.19 12.78
C GLU A 69 2.43 15.34 12.82
N LYS A 70 1.48 15.59 11.91
CA LYS A 70 0.16 14.93 11.87
C LYS A 70 -0.10 14.21 10.55
N MET A 71 0.95 13.74 9.91
CA MET A 71 0.85 13.04 8.62
C MET A 71 0.68 11.53 8.82
N PHE A 72 -0.34 10.99 8.17
CA PHE A 72 -0.60 9.55 8.12
C PHE A 72 -0.13 8.99 6.78
N LEU A 73 0.47 7.80 6.82
CA LEU A 73 0.83 7.04 5.63
C LEU A 73 -0.23 5.96 5.40
N SER A 74 -0.72 5.83 4.18
CA SER A 74 -1.72 4.81 3.85
C SER A 74 -1.38 4.06 2.58
N GLY A 75 -1.65 2.75 2.56
CA GLY A 75 -1.48 1.94 1.37
C GLY A 75 -2.40 0.73 1.33
N GLN A 76 -2.72 0.28 0.11
CA GLN A 76 -3.53 -0.92 -0.13
C GLN A 76 -2.73 -1.96 -0.91
N SER A 77 -2.90 -3.24 -0.59
CA SER A 77 -2.27 -4.35 -1.32
C SER A 77 -0.76 -4.18 -1.40
N MET A 78 -0.17 -4.10 -2.60
CA MET A 78 1.25 -3.77 -2.79
C MET A 78 1.60 -2.41 -2.18
N GLY A 79 0.74 -1.40 -2.32
CA GLY A 79 0.91 -0.11 -1.63
C GLY A 79 0.89 -0.24 -0.11
N GLY A 80 0.13 -1.19 0.43
CA GLY A 80 0.13 -1.55 1.85
C GLY A 80 1.44 -2.19 2.30
N TYR A 81 2.02 -3.05 1.46
CA TYR A 81 3.37 -3.58 1.68
C TYR A 81 4.41 -2.44 1.72
N ILE A 82 4.44 -1.59 0.69
CA ILE A 82 5.37 -0.46 0.62
C ILE A 82 5.17 0.50 1.80
N ALA A 83 3.94 0.82 2.15
CA ALA A 83 3.67 1.68 3.31
C ALA A 83 4.18 1.07 4.62
N ALA A 84 3.96 -0.24 4.82
CA ALA A 84 4.43 -0.95 6.00
C ALA A 84 5.97 -1.00 6.09
N SER A 85 6.64 -1.29 4.97
CA SER A 85 8.12 -1.37 4.91
C SER A 85 8.79 0.01 4.99
N CYS A 86 8.15 1.08 4.51
CA CYS A 86 8.66 2.44 4.62
C CYS A 86 8.39 3.08 5.99
N ALA A 87 7.36 2.65 6.73
CA ALA A 87 6.98 3.25 8.00
C ALA A 87 8.12 3.31 9.04
N PRO A 88 9.02 2.31 9.19
CA PRO A 88 10.16 2.39 10.10
C PRO A 88 11.17 3.49 9.75
N VAL A 89 11.25 3.90 8.48
CA VAL A 89 12.14 4.97 8.01
C VAL A 89 11.43 6.32 8.05
N ILE A 90 10.22 6.39 7.54
CA ILE A 90 9.41 7.63 7.44
C ILE A 90 8.94 8.10 8.81
N GLN A 91 8.62 7.17 9.74
CA GLN A 91 8.02 7.46 11.06
C GLN A 91 6.79 8.38 10.94
N PRO A 92 5.76 7.99 10.15
CA PRO A 92 4.55 8.80 10.05
C PRO A 92 3.83 8.90 11.40
N HIS A 93 2.97 9.90 11.58
CA HIS A 93 2.14 10.03 12.79
C HIS A 93 1.23 8.81 13.01
N GLY A 94 0.69 8.24 11.92
CA GLY A 94 -0.08 7.00 11.94
C GLY A 94 0.04 6.25 10.61
N LEU A 95 -0.20 4.95 10.65
CA LEU A 95 -0.12 4.04 9.50
C LEU A 95 -1.47 3.37 9.26
N ILE A 96 -1.94 3.38 8.00
CA ILE A 96 -3.23 2.79 7.61
C ILE A 96 -2.99 1.77 6.51
N LEU A 97 -3.21 0.50 6.82
CA LEU A 97 -2.96 -0.63 5.93
C LEU A 97 -4.29 -1.25 5.49
N LEU A 98 -4.59 -1.13 4.20
CA LEU A 98 -5.77 -1.72 3.58
C LEU A 98 -5.36 -3.01 2.89
N CYS A 99 -5.74 -4.16 3.45
CA CYS A 99 -5.37 -5.49 2.94
C CYS A 99 -3.91 -5.53 2.45
N PRO A 100 -2.91 -5.26 3.32
CA PRO A 100 -1.51 -5.16 2.92
C PRO A 100 -1.02 -6.48 2.32
N GLY A 101 -0.41 -6.40 1.12
CA GLY A 101 0.07 -7.57 0.41
C GLY A 101 1.40 -8.07 0.98
N ALA A 102 1.63 -9.39 0.93
CA ALA A 102 2.91 -10.01 1.20
C ALA A 102 3.21 -11.15 0.21
N GLY A 103 2.17 -11.67 -0.43
CA GLY A 103 2.26 -12.89 -1.26
C GLY A 103 3.23 -12.80 -2.43
N MET A 104 3.43 -11.61 -3.00
CA MET A 104 4.36 -11.43 -4.11
C MET A 104 5.83 -11.65 -3.72
N TRP A 105 6.20 -11.36 -2.48
CA TRP A 105 7.56 -11.57 -1.99
C TRP A 105 7.94 -13.06 -1.96
N PHE A 106 7.01 -13.91 -1.46
CA PHE A 106 7.31 -15.34 -1.33
C PHE A 106 7.53 -15.99 -2.69
N GLY A 107 8.73 -16.54 -2.91
CA GLY A 107 9.12 -17.19 -4.15
C GLY A 107 9.26 -16.25 -5.36
N CYS A 108 9.46 -14.95 -5.16
CA CYS A 108 9.61 -13.99 -6.25
C CYS A 108 10.81 -14.30 -7.16
N ALA A 109 11.98 -14.65 -6.60
CA ALA A 109 13.14 -15.05 -7.40
C ALA A 109 12.86 -16.31 -8.23
N GLN A 110 12.26 -17.32 -7.62
CA GLN A 110 11.91 -18.58 -8.34
C GLN A 110 10.91 -18.34 -9.48
N ARG A 111 9.94 -17.44 -9.29
CA ARG A 111 9.02 -17.04 -10.38
C ARG A 111 9.76 -16.34 -11.51
N ALA A 112 10.71 -15.43 -11.17
CA ALA A 112 11.54 -14.77 -12.16
C ALA A 112 12.42 -15.78 -12.93
N ASP A 113 13.07 -16.70 -12.22
CA ASP A 113 13.87 -17.79 -12.82
C ASP A 113 13.02 -18.62 -13.78
N GLY A 114 11.80 -18.97 -13.42
CA GLY A 114 10.89 -19.73 -14.28
C GLY A 114 10.56 -19.00 -15.59
N VAL A 115 10.42 -17.68 -15.56
CA VAL A 115 10.20 -16.87 -16.76
C VAL A 115 11.48 -16.76 -17.57
N THR A 116 12.62 -16.44 -16.97
CA THR A 116 13.89 -16.22 -17.68
C THR A 116 14.42 -17.50 -18.34
N GLN A 117 14.15 -18.67 -17.77
CA GLN A 117 14.45 -19.98 -18.41
C GLN A 117 13.71 -20.18 -19.73
N THR A 118 12.62 -19.46 -19.99
CA THR A 118 11.94 -19.50 -21.30
C THR A 118 12.57 -18.57 -22.34
N GLY A 119 13.65 -17.85 -21.99
CA GLY A 119 14.32 -16.87 -22.85
C GLY A 119 13.67 -15.48 -22.84
N LYS A 120 12.72 -15.23 -21.92
CA LYS A 120 12.09 -13.92 -21.70
C LYS A 120 12.57 -13.33 -20.37
N ASP A 121 12.60 -12.02 -20.28
CA ASP A 121 12.88 -11.29 -19.05
C ASP A 121 11.66 -10.53 -18.50
N TYR A 122 10.49 -10.81 -19.08
CA TYR A 122 9.22 -10.16 -18.73
C TYR A 122 8.05 -11.15 -18.77
N ALA A 123 6.98 -10.78 -18.06
CA ALA A 123 5.66 -11.39 -18.16
C ALA A 123 4.64 -10.36 -18.65
N ASP A 124 3.57 -10.83 -19.29
CA ASP A 124 2.40 -10.02 -19.62
C ASP A 124 1.48 -9.98 -18.39
N MET A 125 1.20 -8.76 -17.92
CA MET A 125 0.27 -8.51 -16.83
C MET A 125 -0.90 -7.67 -17.37
N GLU A 126 -1.87 -8.35 -17.95
CA GLU A 126 -3.07 -7.71 -18.53
C GLU A 126 -2.74 -6.60 -19.55
N GLY A 127 -1.73 -6.84 -20.38
CA GLY A 127 -1.26 -5.89 -21.40
C GLY A 127 -0.13 -4.99 -20.94
N LEU A 128 0.33 -5.08 -19.69
CA LEU A 128 1.50 -4.36 -19.18
C LEU A 128 2.73 -5.27 -19.19
N CYS A 129 3.85 -4.72 -19.63
CA CYS A 129 5.14 -5.42 -19.59
C CYS A 129 5.69 -5.40 -18.17
N TYR A 130 5.72 -6.57 -17.51
CA TYR A 130 6.24 -6.72 -16.15
C TYR A 130 7.60 -7.39 -16.18
N LYS A 131 8.66 -6.62 -15.97
CA LYS A 131 10.04 -7.13 -16.01
C LYS A 131 10.41 -7.95 -14.78
N MET A 132 11.12 -9.05 -14.98
CA MET A 132 11.57 -9.94 -13.91
C MET A 132 12.60 -9.30 -12.99
N ALA A 133 13.27 -8.24 -13.42
CA ALA A 133 14.14 -7.42 -12.58
C ALA A 133 13.46 -6.98 -11.28
N PHE A 134 12.18 -6.60 -11.33
CA PHE A 134 11.37 -6.26 -10.17
C PHE A 134 11.34 -7.38 -9.10
N ASN A 135 11.16 -8.63 -9.54
CA ASN A 135 11.16 -9.78 -8.63
C ASN A 135 12.55 -10.05 -8.02
N TYR A 136 13.61 -9.87 -8.79
CA TYR A 136 14.98 -10.03 -8.28
C TYR A 136 15.37 -8.93 -7.29
N GLU A 137 14.89 -7.70 -7.48
CA GLU A 137 15.04 -6.63 -6.49
C GLU A 137 14.28 -6.97 -5.21
N MET A 138 12.99 -7.30 -5.33
CA MET A 138 12.16 -7.70 -4.19
C MET A 138 12.78 -8.84 -3.37
N ALA A 139 13.45 -9.80 -4.03
CA ALA A 139 14.11 -10.92 -3.36
C ALA A 139 15.33 -10.52 -2.51
N LYS A 140 15.88 -9.32 -2.69
CA LYS A 140 16.98 -8.78 -1.87
C LYS A 140 16.48 -8.16 -0.57
N HIS A 141 15.21 -7.82 -0.50
CA HIS A 141 14.58 -7.28 0.70
C HIS A 141 14.30 -8.37 1.74
N PRO A 142 14.28 -8.04 3.02
CA PRO A 142 13.74 -8.92 4.05
C PRO A 142 12.30 -9.34 3.74
N ASP A 143 11.79 -10.37 4.41
CA ASP A 143 10.36 -10.66 4.28
C ASP A 143 9.50 -9.47 4.76
N PRO A 144 8.29 -9.27 4.20
CA PRO A 144 7.48 -8.07 4.43
C PRO A 144 7.19 -7.79 5.91
N PHE A 145 7.05 -8.83 6.72
CA PHE A 145 6.73 -8.71 8.15
C PHE A 145 7.96 -8.34 8.98
N THR A 146 9.16 -8.73 8.53
CA THR A 146 10.43 -8.32 9.13
C THR A 146 10.74 -6.87 8.75
N GLU A 147 10.53 -6.50 7.50
CA GLU A 147 10.79 -5.16 6.98
C GLU A 147 9.87 -4.09 7.63
N ALA A 148 8.63 -4.47 7.96
CA ALA A 148 7.68 -3.59 8.63
C ALA A 148 7.98 -3.31 10.12
N LYS A 149 8.95 -4.02 10.73
CA LYS A 149 9.28 -3.84 12.15
C LYS A 149 10.03 -2.53 12.41
N GLY A 150 9.78 -1.94 13.58
CA GLY A 150 10.47 -0.72 14.03
C GLY A 150 9.62 0.54 13.94
N TYR A 151 8.41 0.46 13.39
CA TYR A 151 7.42 1.50 13.54
C TYR A 151 6.60 1.27 14.82
N ASN A 152 6.49 2.32 15.66
CA ASN A 152 5.85 2.24 16.98
C ASN A 152 4.64 3.19 17.13
N GLY A 153 4.26 3.91 16.09
CA GLY A 153 3.07 4.76 16.09
C GLY A 153 1.77 3.96 15.94
N PRO A 154 0.63 4.67 15.94
CA PRO A 154 -0.69 4.04 15.76
C PRO A 154 -0.80 3.34 14.40
N VAL A 155 -1.43 2.17 14.37
CA VAL A 155 -1.66 1.40 13.14
C VAL A 155 -3.12 0.99 13.04
N LEU A 156 -3.75 1.27 11.90
CA LEU A 156 -5.03 0.69 11.49
C LEU A 156 -4.79 -0.33 10.38
N LEU A 157 -5.35 -1.53 10.54
CA LEU A 157 -5.32 -2.58 9.54
C LEU A 157 -6.74 -3.02 9.19
N LEU A 158 -7.13 -2.83 7.94
CA LEU A 158 -8.45 -3.22 7.44
C LEU A 158 -8.32 -4.29 6.35
N ARG A 159 -9.20 -5.30 6.40
CA ARG A 159 -9.33 -6.35 5.39
C ARG A 159 -10.81 -6.68 5.17
N ALA A 160 -11.21 -7.00 3.94
CA ALA A 160 -12.53 -7.58 3.71
C ALA A 160 -12.52 -9.07 4.08
N ASP A 161 -13.61 -9.57 4.68
CA ASP A 161 -13.74 -10.98 5.11
C ASP A 161 -13.70 -11.96 3.91
N ASP A 162 -14.13 -11.51 2.74
CA ASP A 162 -14.14 -12.26 1.48
C ASP A 162 -12.95 -11.95 0.55
N ASP A 163 -11.89 -11.29 1.05
CA ASP A 163 -10.66 -11.05 0.27
C ASP A 163 -9.96 -12.37 -0.04
N ARG A 164 -9.80 -12.65 -1.34
CA ARG A 164 -9.17 -13.88 -1.85
C ARG A 164 -7.70 -13.71 -2.26
N LEU A 165 -7.18 -12.48 -2.23
CA LEU A 165 -5.79 -12.18 -2.58
C LEU A 165 -4.92 -12.01 -1.34
N VAL A 166 -5.46 -11.40 -0.28
CA VAL A 166 -4.79 -11.23 1.00
C VAL A 166 -5.63 -11.92 2.06
N ASP A 167 -5.12 -12.99 2.63
CA ASP A 167 -5.79 -13.76 3.65
C ASP A 167 -5.68 -13.13 5.05
N GLU A 168 -6.48 -13.64 5.98
CA GLU A 168 -6.47 -13.21 7.38
C GLU A 168 -5.11 -13.46 8.04
N GLY A 169 -4.43 -14.56 7.71
CA GLY A 169 -3.12 -14.91 8.24
C GLY A 169 -2.06 -13.88 7.87
N THR A 170 -2.10 -13.34 6.67
CA THR A 170 -1.22 -12.25 6.23
C THR A 170 -1.44 -10.99 7.08
N CYS A 171 -2.70 -10.60 7.28
CA CYS A 171 -3.02 -9.43 8.10
C CYS A 171 -2.63 -9.62 9.57
N SER A 172 -2.87 -10.80 10.13
CA SER A 172 -2.47 -11.16 11.49
C SER A 172 -0.95 -11.06 11.70
N ARG A 173 -0.16 -11.55 10.73
CA ARG A 173 1.31 -11.44 10.78
C ARG A 173 1.81 -9.98 10.73
N TYR A 174 1.17 -9.10 9.95
CA TYR A 174 1.48 -7.68 10.02
C TYR A 174 1.13 -7.10 11.39
N ALA A 175 -0.05 -7.44 11.93
CA ALA A 175 -0.50 -6.96 13.22
C ALA A 175 0.45 -7.36 14.36
N GLU A 176 0.99 -8.58 14.35
CA GLU A 176 2.00 -9.06 15.32
C GLU A 176 3.28 -8.21 15.33
N GLY A 177 3.58 -7.49 14.26
CA GLY A 177 4.74 -6.60 14.14
C GLY A 177 4.58 -5.25 14.86
N TYR A 178 3.38 -4.89 15.31
CA TYR A 178 3.04 -3.59 15.91
C TYR A 178 2.59 -3.73 17.37
N THR A 179 2.78 -2.68 18.16
CA THR A 179 2.57 -2.76 19.63
C THR A 179 1.09 -2.85 20.03
N ALA A 180 0.19 -2.16 19.36
CA ALA A 180 -1.25 -2.17 19.65
C ALA A 180 -2.04 -1.77 18.41
N PRO A 181 -2.00 -2.57 17.34
CA PRO A 181 -2.70 -2.21 16.12
C PRO A 181 -4.22 -2.32 16.29
N GLU A 182 -4.96 -1.40 15.71
CA GLU A 182 -6.38 -1.55 15.49
C GLU A 182 -6.59 -2.42 14.26
N VAL A 183 -7.13 -3.62 14.45
CA VAL A 183 -7.40 -4.57 13.36
C VAL A 183 -8.89 -4.76 13.23
N ASP A 184 -9.42 -4.54 12.03
CA ASP A 184 -10.85 -4.68 11.80
C ASP A 184 -11.14 -5.36 10.45
N THR A 185 -12.28 -6.05 10.41
CA THR A 185 -12.74 -6.79 9.23
C THR A 185 -13.97 -6.11 8.63
N ILE A 186 -13.92 -5.85 7.34
CA ILE A 186 -15.01 -5.28 6.56
C ILE A 186 -15.85 -6.40 5.96
N ALA A 187 -17.17 -6.35 6.13
CA ALA A 187 -18.08 -7.35 5.58
C ALA A 187 -18.20 -7.20 4.05
N GLY A 188 -17.76 -8.20 3.30
CA GLY A 188 -17.82 -8.25 1.84
C GLY A 188 -16.94 -7.22 1.14
N GLY A 189 -17.05 -7.19 -0.18
CA GLY A 189 -16.36 -6.22 -1.03
C GLY A 189 -15.06 -6.70 -1.65
N GLY A 190 -14.54 -7.85 -1.22
CA GLY A 190 -13.30 -8.45 -1.75
C GLY A 190 -12.09 -7.56 -1.56
N HIS A 191 -11.01 -7.89 -2.25
CA HIS A 191 -9.73 -7.20 -2.18
C HIS A 191 -9.79 -5.68 -2.42
N ASN A 192 -10.74 -5.23 -3.23
CA ASN A 192 -10.88 -3.82 -3.60
C ASN A 192 -12.01 -3.10 -2.87
N PHE A 193 -12.59 -3.69 -1.83
CA PHE A 193 -13.74 -3.13 -1.11
C PHE A 193 -14.83 -2.65 -2.10
N ALA A 194 -15.18 -3.51 -3.07
CA ALA A 194 -15.91 -3.13 -4.28
C ALA A 194 -17.45 -3.06 -4.12
N THR A 195 -17.96 -2.95 -2.90
CA THR A 195 -19.38 -2.70 -2.61
C THR A 195 -19.55 -1.32 -1.96
N LEU A 196 -20.76 -0.75 -2.07
CA LEU A 196 -21.06 0.54 -1.44
C LEU A 196 -20.87 0.49 0.08
N THR A 197 -21.31 -0.59 0.70
CA THR A 197 -21.20 -0.79 2.15
C THR A 197 -19.76 -0.95 2.61
N ALA A 198 -18.94 -1.73 1.89
CA ALA A 198 -17.54 -1.90 2.22
C ALA A 198 -16.75 -0.59 2.08
N ARG A 199 -17.01 0.19 1.01
CA ARG A 199 -16.39 1.51 0.83
C ARG A 199 -16.75 2.48 1.94
N ALA A 200 -18.04 2.58 2.27
CA ALA A 200 -18.49 3.44 3.37
C ALA A 200 -17.83 3.05 4.70
N ALA A 201 -17.68 1.75 4.96
CA ALA A 201 -17.02 1.27 6.16
C ALA A 201 -15.51 1.61 6.19
N VAL A 202 -14.81 1.47 5.05
CA VAL A 202 -13.40 1.89 4.94
C VAL A 202 -13.25 3.39 5.17
N GLU A 203 -14.11 4.22 4.57
CA GLU A 203 -14.11 5.67 4.72
C GLU A 203 -14.36 6.08 6.18
N GLU A 204 -15.38 5.50 6.83
CA GLU A 204 -15.73 5.76 8.21
C GLU A 204 -14.60 5.36 9.19
N LYS A 205 -14.10 4.11 9.07
CA LYS A 205 -13.05 3.61 9.97
C LYS A 205 -11.74 4.35 9.80
N THR A 206 -11.35 4.69 8.57
CA THR A 206 -10.17 5.49 8.28
C THR A 206 -10.28 6.89 8.90
N ALA A 207 -11.40 7.55 8.72
CA ALA A 207 -11.63 8.88 9.29
C ALA A 207 -11.69 8.86 10.82
N ALA A 208 -12.34 7.85 11.41
CA ALA A 208 -12.41 7.67 12.85
C ALA A 208 -11.03 7.45 13.47
N PHE A 209 -10.22 6.57 12.87
CA PHE A 209 -8.85 6.31 13.29
C PHE A 209 -7.98 7.57 13.25
N ILE A 210 -8.00 8.31 12.14
CA ILE A 210 -7.23 9.56 12.03
C ILE A 210 -7.63 10.54 13.13
N LYS A 211 -8.93 10.72 13.37
CA LYS A 211 -9.42 11.67 14.41
C LYS A 211 -9.08 11.23 15.83
N ALA A 212 -9.04 9.94 16.09
CA ALA A 212 -8.70 9.42 17.41
C ALA A 212 -7.22 9.61 17.77
N HIS A 213 -6.38 9.80 16.75
CA HIS A 213 -4.92 9.92 16.90
C HIS A 213 -4.38 11.31 16.48
N LEU A 214 -5.22 12.32 16.27
CA LEU A 214 -4.83 13.72 16.07
C LEU A 214 -4.80 14.48 17.38
#